data_a2caf6e8ef7686e2aeeca291a7329c20
#
_entry.id   a2caf6e8ef7686e2aeeca291a7329c20
#
_cell.length_a   1.000
_cell.length_b   1.000
_cell.length_c   1.000
_cell.angle_alpha   90.00
_cell.angle_beta   90.00
_cell.angle_gamma   90.00
#
_symmetry.space_group_name_H-M   'P 1'
#
loop_
_entity.id
_entity.type
_entity.pdbx_description
1 polymer ?
#
loop_
_entity_poly.entity_id
_entity_poly.type
_entity_poly.pdbx_seq_one_letter_code
_entity_poly.pdbx_strand_id
1 'polypeptide(L)'
;MVTISDIVNIAVFPGVLFIIVYALYCNWLIRKTVARLQNRRGPMHTGWAGTLQPIADLIKLLAKEDITPGAANKPLFILSPIIIFALPLAAMFLIPIQSLSNFWEYTPIASFEGDLIIVLLLLSLIVLNVFLAGWSSSNLFGAIGATRVALMTLAYEIPLVLLAIGPAIMAGSLSIEKIVAWETASARSFLVGPTIWGVMLAVVMLIGFIICIISLLAELEMRPFDMAEAETEIVHGWQVEYSGKKLALLVLGRDVKTVLASALLTSLFLGGPAGPVLPPFAWFILKTSFCVLVLSNLSALFARFRIDQMLRWAWQYLTPLAILQVMAIVALSGVI
;
A
#
# COMPACT_ATOMS: atom_id res chain seq x y z
N MET A 1 -32.23 2.32 -0.30
CA MET A 1 -32.35 1.76 1.07
C MET A 1 -31.11 0.93 1.33
N VAL A 2 -30.39 1.18 2.43
CA VAL A 2 -29.25 0.34 2.82
C VAL A 2 -29.81 -1.01 3.26
N THR A 3 -29.41 -2.09 2.62
CA THR A 3 -29.86 -3.44 2.94
C THR A 3 -28.99 -4.05 4.05
N ILE A 4 -29.48 -5.07 4.74
CA ILE A 4 -28.69 -5.79 5.76
C ILE A 4 -27.41 -6.38 5.11
N SER A 5 -27.50 -6.82 3.86
CA SER A 5 -26.34 -7.29 3.10
C SER A 5 -25.27 -6.22 2.91
N ASP A 6 -25.65 -4.95 2.67
CA ASP A 6 -24.69 -3.85 2.52
C ASP A 6 -23.95 -3.56 3.84
N ILE A 7 -24.63 -3.65 4.97
CA ILE A 7 -24.02 -3.49 6.29
C ILE A 7 -23.03 -4.64 6.56
N VAL A 8 -23.39 -5.86 6.23
CA VAL A 8 -22.51 -7.04 6.38
C VAL A 8 -21.29 -6.91 5.47
N ASN A 9 -21.46 -6.43 4.24
CA ASN A 9 -20.37 -6.18 3.31
C ASN A 9 -19.37 -5.17 3.86
N ILE A 10 -19.86 -4.06 4.39
CA ILE A 10 -19.00 -2.99 4.92
C ILE A 10 -18.33 -3.42 6.23
N ALA A 11 -19.06 -4.10 7.12
CA ALA A 11 -18.57 -4.41 8.45
C ALA A 11 -17.70 -5.69 8.48
N VAL A 12 -18.09 -6.75 7.76
CA VAL A 12 -17.49 -8.09 7.93
C VAL A 12 -16.62 -8.47 6.71
N PHE A 13 -17.24 -8.76 5.57
CA PHE A 13 -16.55 -9.28 4.40
C PHE A 13 -17.17 -8.75 3.09
N PRO A 14 -16.34 -8.20 2.19
CA PRO A 14 -14.89 -7.97 2.24
C PRO A 14 -14.48 -6.69 3.01
N GLY A 15 -15.28 -6.26 3.98
CA GLY A 15 -15.19 -4.98 4.67
C GLY A 15 -14.11 -4.87 5.77
N VAL A 16 -14.41 -4.03 6.77
CA VAL A 16 -13.45 -3.58 7.79
C VAL A 16 -12.79 -4.73 8.53
N LEU A 17 -13.55 -5.72 9.00
CA LEU A 17 -13.02 -6.83 9.80
C LEU A 17 -12.02 -7.65 8.98
N PHE A 18 -12.38 -7.99 7.74
CA PHE A 18 -11.51 -8.75 6.84
C PHE A 18 -10.21 -7.99 6.58
N ILE A 19 -10.28 -6.69 6.25
CA ILE A 19 -9.10 -5.86 5.96
C ILE A 19 -8.15 -5.82 7.17
N ILE A 20 -8.67 -5.64 8.39
CA ILE A 20 -7.86 -5.62 9.61
C ILE A 20 -7.18 -6.98 9.85
N VAL A 21 -7.94 -8.08 9.77
CA VAL A 21 -7.38 -9.43 9.96
C VAL A 21 -6.31 -9.73 8.91
N TYR A 22 -6.56 -9.34 7.66
CA TYR A 22 -5.62 -9.53 6.59
C TYR A 22 -4.37 -8.66 6.73
N ALA A 23 -4.49 -7.42 7.22
CA ALA A 23 -3.37 -6.55 7.52
C ALA A 23 -2.46 -7.14 8.62
N LEU A 24 -3.04 -7.69 9.69
CA LEU A 24 -2.28 -8.38 10.73
C LEU A 24 -1.58 -9.65 10.21
N TYR A 25 -2.23 -10.39 9.30
CA TYR A 25 -1.59 -11.51 8.61
C TYR A 25 -0.40 -11.06 7.76
N CYS A 26 -0.53 -9.99 6.99
CA CYS A 26 0.57 -9.42 6.21
C CYS A 26 1.74 -8.94 7.08
N ASN A 27 1.45 -8.34 8.24
CA ASN A 27 2.47 -7.96 9.23
C ASN A 27 3.26 -9.19 9.73
N TRP A 28 2.56 -10.28 10.07
CA TRP A 28 3.22 -11.54 10.43
C TRP A 28 4.10 -12.07 9.29
N LEU A 29 3.59 -12.02 8.05
CA LEU A 29 4.30 -12.48 6.87
C LEU A 29 5.60 -11.70 6.65
N ILE A 30 5.57 -10.36 6.75
CA ILE A 30 6.73 -9.47 6.64
C ILE A 30 7.75 -9.81 7.74
N ARG A 31 7.32 -9.90 9.00
CA ARG A 31 8.22 -10.22 10.12
C ARG A 31 8.89 -11.58 9.96
N LYS A 32 8.17 -12.56 9.40
CA LYS A 32 8.70 -13.93 9.18
C LYS A 32 9.71 -13.98 8.05
N THR A 33 9.45 -13.29 6.93
CA THR A 33 10.34 -13.24 5.77
C THR A 33 11.61 -12.47 6.07
N VAL A 34 11.49 -11.26 6.62
CA VAL A 34 12.66 -10.44 7.00
C VAL A 34 13.55 -11.17 8.02
N ALA A 35 12.96 -11.84 9.01
CA ALA A 35 13.74 -12.60 9.99
C ALA A 35 14.56 -13.74 9.34
N ARG A 36 13.98 -14.46 8.37
CA ARG A 36 14.69 -15.52 7.63
C ARG A 36 15.86 -14.98 6.82
N LEU A 37 15.66 -13.85 6.12
CA LEU A 37 16.74 -13.21 5.35
C LEU A 37 17.87 -12.70 6.26
N GLN A 38 17.55 -12.28 7.47
CA GLN A 38 18.52 -11.85 8.48
C GLN A 38 19.12 -12.99 9.31
N ASN A 39 18.92 -14.25 8.92
CA ASN A 39 19.39 -15.47 9.62
C ASN A 39 18.94 -15.52 11.10
N ARG A 40 17.77 -14.95 11.43
CA ARG A 40 17.16 -15.00 12.75
C ARG A 40 15.79 -15.68 12.72
N ARG A 41 15.32 -16.17 13.85
CA ARG A 41 13.97 -16.72 13.97
C ARG A 41 12.96 -15.58 14.17
N GLY A 42 11.94 -15.53 13.32
CA GLY A 42 10.79 -14.65 13.50
C GLY A 42 9.89 -15.11 14.66
N PRO A 43 8.72 -14.49 14.86
CA PRO A 43 7.80 -14.89 15.92
C PRO A 43 7.44 -16.38 15.82
N MET A 44 7.50 -17.11 16.95
CA MET A 44 7.30 -18.57 16.99
C MET A 44 6.31 -19.05 18.05
N HIS A 45 6.22 -18.35 19.20
CA HIS A 45 5.57 -18.88 20.41
C HIS A 45 4.09 -18.52 20.54
N THR A 46 3.62 -17.43 19.91
CA THR A 46 2.25 -16.94 20.04
C THR A 46 1.38 -17.54 18.94
N GLY A 47 0.63 -18.58 19.25
CA GLY A 47 -0.15 -19.34 18.29
C GLY A 47 0.69 -20.24 17.38
N TRP A 48 0.06 -20.81 16.34
CA TRP A 48 0.78 -21.67 15.40
C TRP A 48 1.80 -20.86 14.59
N ALA A 49 3.08 -21.21 14.75
CA ALA A 49 4.20 -20.53 14.08
C ALA A 49 4.26 -18.99 14.30
N GLY A 50 3.68 -18.48 15.39
CA GLY A 50 3.69 -17.05 15.74
C GLY A 50 2.66 -16.20 14.99
N THR A 51 1.63 -16.79 14.38
CA THR A 51 0.60 -16.06 13.61
C THR A 51 -0.21 -15.07 14.44
N LEU A 52 -0.39 -15.32 15.73
CA LEU A 52 -1.13 -14.47 16.64
C LEU A 52 -0.28 -13.33 17.25
N GLN A 53 1.00 -13.24 16.92
CA GLN A 53 1.89 -12.20 17.49
C GLN A 53 1.43 -10.77 17.16
N PRO A 54 1.02 -10.41 15.92
CA PRO A 54 0.55 -9.07 15.63
C PRO A 54 -0.70 -8.68 16.42
N ILE A 55 -1.59 -9.66 16.67
CA ILE A 55 -2.79 -9.46 17.50
C ILE A 55 -2.40 -9.22 18.97
N ALA A 56 -1.47 -10.01 19.51
CA ALA A 56 -0.98 -9.82 20.87
C ALA A 56 -0.29 -8.45 21.05
N ASP A 57 0.50 -8.02 20.06
CA ASP A 57 1.14 -6.70 20.05
C ASP A 57 0.09 -5.57 20.04
N LEU A 58 -0.97 -5.71 19.23
CA LEU A 58 -2.08 -4.76 19.18
C LEU A 58 -2.80 -4.66 20.54
N ILE A 59 -3.16 -5.79 21.15
CA ILE A 59 -3.84 -5.83 22.47
C ILE A 59 -2.94 -5.19 23.53
N LYS A 60 -1.63 -5.49 23.52
CA LYS A 60 -0.65 -4.88 24.42
C LYS A 60 -0.65 -3.36 24.31
N LEU A 61 -0.65 -2.81 23.09
CA LEU A 61 -0.67 -1.37 22.86
C LEU A 61 -2.00 -0.74 23.31
N LEU A 62 -3.14 -1.41 23.08
CA LEU A 62 -4.45 -0.93 23.52
C LEU A 62 -4.61 -0.92 25.04
N ALA A 63 -3.92 -1.84 25.75
CA ALA A 63 -3.93 -1.91 27.22
C ALA A 63 -2.92 -0.94 27.88
N LYS A 64 -1.97 -0.38 27.10
CA LYS A 64 -0.96 0.54 27.61
C LYS A 64 -1.55 1.93 27.87
N GLU A 65 -0.96 2.66 28.83
CA GLU A 65 -1.32 4.06 29.12
C GLU A 65 -1.22 4.94 27.87
N ASP A 66 -2.20 5.84 27.73
CA ASP A 66 -2.27 6.83 26.66
C ASP A 66 -1.76 8.18 27.17
N ILE A 67 -0.50 8.48 26.89
CA ILE A 67 0.16 9.71 27.32
C ILE A 67 0.04 10.75 26.20
N THR A 68 -0.30 11.98 26.58
CA THR A 68 -0.32 13.13 25.65
C THR A 68 0.66 14.19 26.20
N PRO A 69 1.69 14.58 25.44
CA PRO A 69 2.64 15.60 25.87
C PRO A 69 1.95 16.93 26.13
N GLY A 70 2.38 17.64 27.18
CA GLY A 70 1.76 18.92 27.56
C GLY A 70 1.93 20.02 26.52
N ALA A 71 3.05 20.02 25.78
CA ALA A 71 3.37 20.97 24.73
C ALA A 71 2.74 20.63 23.37
N ALA A 72 2.16 19.43 23.21
CA ALA A 72 1.59 18.99 21.95
C ALA A 72 0.29 19.74 21.60
N ASN A 73 0.05 19.94 20.31
CA ASN A 73 -1.24 20.41 19.81
C ASN A 73 -2.28 19.27 19.93
N LYS A 74 -2.98 19.24 21.06
CA LYS A 74 -3.88 18.15 21.47
C LYS A 74 -4.89 17.71 20.38
N PRO A 75 -5.67 18.60 19.71
CA PRO A 75 -6.63 18.16 18.70
C PRO A 75 -5.96 17.44 17.52
N LEU A 76 -4.87 17.98 16.97
CA LEU A 76 -4.15 17.34 15.88
C LEU A 76 -3.48 16.04 16.33
N PHE A 77 -2.88 16.02 17.51
CA PHE A 77 -2.22 14.84 18.08
C PHE A 77 -3.18 13.66 18.31
N ILE A 78 -4.44 13.93 18.68
CA ILE A 78 -5.45 12.89 18.88
C ILE A 78 -6.09 12.47 17.54
N LEU A 79 -6.32 13.42 16.63
CA LEU A 79 -7.02 13.16 15.38
C LEU A 79 -6.15 12.43 14.35
N SER A 80 -4.84 12.76 14.29
CA SER A 80 -3.92 12.19 13.30
C SER A 80 -3.88 10.66 13.27
N PRO A 81 -3.76 9.92 14.40
CA PRO A 81 -3.79 8.47 14.39
C PRO A 81 -5.08 7.88 13.84
N ILE A 82 -6.22 8.52 14.12
CA ILE A 82 -7.53 8.09 13.63
C ILE A 82 -7.60 8.24 12.11
N ILE A 83 -7.12 9.36 11.58
CA ILE A 83 -7.11 9.63 10.13
C ILE A 83 -6.13 8.68 9.41
N ILE A 84 -4.92 8.45 9.98
CA ILE A 84 -3.91 7.54 9.39
C ILE A 84 -4.45 6.10 9.29
N PHE A 85 -5.34 5.69 10.19
CA PHE A 85 -6.01 4.39 10.10
C PHE A 85 -7.22 4.42 9.16
N ALA A 86 -8.04 5.46 9.20
CA ALA A 86 -9.30 5.52 8.46
C ALA A 86 -9.12 5.70 6.95
N LEU A 87 -8.13 6.50 6.51
CA LEU A 87 -7.93 6.79 5.09
C LEU A 87 -7.55 5.54 4.27
N PRO A 88 -6.54 4.72 4.65
CA PRO A 88 -6.22 3.53 3.87
C PRO A 88 -7.33 2.49 3.92
N LEU A 89 -8.11 2.44 4.99
CA LEU A 89 -9.28 1.57 5.10
C LEU A 89 -10.38 2.02 4.14
N ALA A 90 -10.64 3.33 4.01
CA ALA A 90 -11.59 3.88 3.05
C ALA A 90 -11.13 3.63 1.59
N ALA A 91 -9.84 3.75 1.31
CA ALA A 91 -9.27 3.47 -0.01
C ALA A 91 -9.42 1.98 -0.40
N MET A 92 -9.32 1.06 0.56
CA MET A 92 -9.53 -0.38 0.32
C MET A 92 -10.94 -0.72 -0.16
N PHE A 93 -11.97 0.09 0.18
CA PHE A 93 -13.35 -0.13 -0.28
C PHE A 93 -13.53 0.10 -1.78
N LEU A 94 -12.60 0.81 -2.43
CA LEU A 94 -12.59 1.06 -3.86
C LEU A 94 -11.89 -0.05 -4.66
N ILE A 95 -11.20 -0.97 -3.97
CA ILE A 95 -10.49 -2.09 -4.62
C ILE A 95 -11.43 -3.28 -4.75
N PRO A 96 -11.57 -3.87 -5.95
CA PRO A 96 -12.38 -5.06 -6.14
C PRO A 96 -11.72 -6.27 -5.45
N ILE A 97 -12.46 -6.96 -4.59
CA ILE A 97 -11.99 -8.15 -3.87
C ILE A 97 -12.84 -9.34 -4.26
N GLN A 98 -14.10 -9.35 -3.88
CA GLN A 98 -15.09 -10.38 -4.21
C GLN A 98 -16.48 -9.84 -4.02
N SER A 99 -17.42 -10.29 -4.86
CA SER A 99 -18.85 -10.00 -4.67
C SER A 99 -19.47 -10.96 -3.66
N LEU A 100 -20.37 -10.45 -2.82
CA LEU A 100 -21.18 -11.30 -1.92
C LEU A 100 -22.35 -11.95 -2.61
N SER A 101 -22.85 -11.34 -3.70
CA SER A 101 -23.96 -11.90 -4.48
C SER A 101 -23.55 -13.13 -5.29
N ASN A 102 -22.31 -13.14 -5.81
CA ASN A 102 -21.78 -14.22 -6.64
C ASN A 102 -20.37 -14.59 -6.23
N PHE A 103 -20.19 -15.84 -5.82
CA PHE A 103 -18.90 -16.35 -5.34
C PHE A 103 -17.77 -16.27 -6.39
N TRP A 104 -18.10 -16.20 -7.68
CA TRP A 104 -17.15 -16.15 -8.80
C TRP A 104 -16.96 -14.76 -9.40
N GLU A 105 -17.65 -13.76 -8.87
CA GLU A 105 -17.53 -12.37 -9.31
C GLU A 105 -16.75 -11.54 -8.30
N TYR A 106 -16.13 -10.48 -8.79
CA TYR A 106 -15.45 -9.50 -7.96
C TYR A 106 -16.02 -8.12 -8.23
N THR A 107 -16.38 -7.43 -7.17
CA THR A 107 -16.85 -6.04 -7.20
C THR A 107 -16.24 -5.28 -6.03
N PRO A 108 -15.96 -3.99 -6.17
CA PRO A 108 -15.60 -3.14 -5.05
C PRO A 108 -16.84 -2.89 -4.16
N ILE A 109 -16.63 -2.52 -2.90
CA ILE A 109 -17.71 -2.12 -1.99
C ILE A 109 -18.31 -0.78 -2.45
N ALA A 110 -17.46 0.14 -2.90
CA ALA A 110 -17.86 1.41 -3.49
C ALA A 110 -17.20 1.53 -4.86
N SER A 111 -17.96 1.88 -5.90
CA SER A 111 -17.47 2.06 -7.26
C SER A 111 -17.81 3.43 -7.81
N PHE A 112 -16.83 4.09 -8.40
CA PHE A 112 -16.95 5.38 -9.09
C PHE A 112 -16.18 5.30 -10.41
N GLU A 113 -16.48 6.17 -11.38
CA GLU A 113 -15.71 6.21 -12.63
C GLU A 113 -14.27 6.70 -12.43
N GLY A 114 -13.95 7.34 -11.30
CA GLY A 114 -12.63 7.86 -10.94
C GLY A 114 -11.99 7.19 -9.72
N ASP A 115 -12.28 5.93 -9.46
CA ASP A 115 -11.77 5.17 -8.29
C ASP A 115 -10.26 5.30 -8.10
N LEU A 116 -9.50 5.19 -9.19
CA LEU A 116 -8.04 5.27 -9.16
C LEU A 116 -7.56 6.63 -8.64
N ILE A 117 -8.18 7.73 -9.10
CA ILE A 117 -7.81 9.08 -8.66
C ILE A 117 -8.11 9.24 -7.17
N ILE A 118 -9.26 8.71 -6.71
CA ILE A 118 -9.62 8.80 -5.28
C ILE A 118 -8.64 8.01 -4.42
N VAL A 119 -8.23 6.82 -4.84
CA VAL A 119 -7.25 6.01 -4.10
C VAL A 119 -5.90 6.73 -4.01
N LEU A 120 -5.42 7.31 -5.12
CA LEU A 120 -4.16 8.08 -5.13
C LEU A 120 -4.26 9.33 -4.26
N LEU A 121 -5.39 10.05 -4.30
CA LEU A 121 -5.65 11.19 -3.41
C LEU A 121 -5.63 10.78 -1.94
N LEU A 122 -6.27 9.67 -1.59
CA LEU A 122 -6.28 9.18 -0.20
C LEU A 122 -4.88 8.79 0.27
N LEU A 123 -4.04 8.20 -0.59
CA LEU A 123 -2.64 7.93 -0.29
C LEU A 123 -1.86 9.22 0.01
N SER A 124 -1.99 10.25 -0.83
CA SER A 124 -1.37 11.56 -0.58
C SER A 124 -1.83 12.21 0.73
N LEU A 125 -3.13 12.09 1.05
CA LEU A 125 -3.69 12.60 2.31
C LEU A 125 -3.16 11.85 3.54
N ILE A 126 -2.86 10.55 3.43
CA ILE A 126 -2.21 9.79 4.53
C ILE A 126 -0.86 10.42 4.84
N VAL A 127 -0.04 10.67 3.82
CA VAL A 127 1.31 11.23 4.01
C VAL A 127 1.25 12.65 4.58
N LEU A 128 0.33 13.49 4.09
CA LEU A 128 0.09 14.81 4.67
C LEU A 128 -0.27 14.71 6.16
N ASN A 129 -1.09 13.73 6.52
CA ASN A 129 -1.48 13.54 7.91
C ASN A 129 -0.34 12.97 8.78
N VAL A 130 0.58 12.17 8.22
CA VAL A 130 1.83 11.76 8.90
C VAL A 130 2.70 12.98 9.20
N PHE A 131 2.82 13.92 8.25
CA PHE A 131 3.50 15.20 8.49
C PHE A 131 2.86 15.97 9.64
N LEU A 132 1.53 16.12 9.65
CA LEU A 132 0.79 16.80 10.71
C LEU A 132 0.94 16.11 12.07
N ALA A 133 0.98 14.77 12.09
CA ALA A 133 1.21 13.98 13.29
C ALA A 133 2.55 14.31 13.94
N GLY A 134 3.64 14.29 13.16
CA GLY A 134 4.97 14.65 13.67
C GLY A 134 5.09 16.10 14.09
N TRP A 135 4.48 17.02 13.34
CA TRP A 135 4.45 18.45 13.69
C TRP A 135 3.67 18.71 14.97
N SER A 136 2.56 18.02 15.21
CA SER A 136 1.69 18.20 16.36
C SER A 136 2.33 17.78 17.68
N SER A 137 3.35 16.93 17.66
CA SER A 137 4.04 16.40 18.83
C SER A 137 4.88 17.45 19.58
N SER A 138 5.21 18.59 18.92
CA SER A 138 6.08 19.66 19.44
C SER A 138 7.45 19.16 19.94
N ASN A 139 7.93 18.04 19.39
CA ASN A 139 9.25 17.48 19.64
C ASN A 139 10.17 17.70 18.45
N LEU A 140 11.46 18.00 18.71
CA LEU A 140 12.46 18.23 17.67
C LEU A 140 12.61 17.02 16.73
N PHE A 141 12.68 15.80 17.28
CA PHE A 141 12.79 14.58 16.49
C PHE A 141 11.53 14.31 15.66
N GLY A 142 10.35 14.59 16.22
CA GLY A 142 9.07 14.51 15.52
C GLY A 142 9.00 15.48 14.34
N ALA A 143 9.43 16.74 14.54
CA ALA A 143 9.48 17.74 13.47
C ALA A 143 10.46 17.38 12.35
N ILE A 144 11.67 16.88 12.68
CA ILE A 144 12.65 16.41 11.68
C ILE A 144 12.10 15.21 10.91
N GLY A 145 11.49 14.24 11.60
CA GLY A 145 10.83 13.10 10.94
C GLY A 145 9.73 13.54 9.98
N ALA A 146 8.86 14.45 10.40
CA ALA A 146 7.79 15.02 9.59
C ALA A 146 8.30 15.72 8.32
N THR A 147 9.34 16.56 8.45
CA THR A 147 9.93 17.24 7.28
C THR A 147 10.57 16.25 6.30
N ARG A 148 11.19 15.17 6.79
CA ARG A 148 11.72 14.10 5.95
C ARG A 148 10.61 13.37 5.19
N VAL A 149 9.46 13.10 5.81
CA VAL A 149 8.27 12.52 5.14
C VAL A 149 7.82 13.42 4.01
N ALA A 150 7.63 14.72 4.26
CA ALA A 150 7.19 15.67 3.23
C ALA A 150 8.15 15.75 2.04
N LEU A 151 9.48 15.73 2.29
CA LEU A 151 10.47 15.72 1.21
C LEU A 151 10.45 14.41 0.42
N MET A 152 10.27 13.27 1.08
CA MET A 152 10.16 11.97 0.40
C MET A 152 8.94 11.92 -0.51
N THR A 153 7.79 12.45 -0.08
CA THR A 153 6.55 12.49 -0.88
C THR A 153 6.77 13.19 -2.20
N LEU A 154 7.43 14.35 -2.19
CA LEU A 154 7.76 15.07 -3.43
C LEU A 154 8.61 14.25 -4.42
N ALA A 155 9.32 13.25 -3.95
CA ALA A 155 10.20 12.43 -4.78
C ALA A 155 9.47 11.25 -5.44
N TYR A 156 8.59 10.56 -4.73
CA TYR A 156 7.98 9.31 -5.22
C TYR A 156 6.53 9.44 -5.67
N GLU A 157 5.80 10.48 -5.25
CA GLU A 157 4.39 10.64 -5.59
C GLU A 157 4.17 10.84 -7.09
N ILE A 158 5.00 11.68 -7.72
CA ILE A 158 4.91 11.93 -9.17
C ILE A 158 5.12 10.64 -9.99
N PRO A 159 6.21 9.88 -9.83
CA PRO A 159 6.35 8.61 -10.53
C PRO A 159 5.26 7.60 -10.19
N LEU A 160 4.77 7.53 -8.95
CA LEU A 160 3.69 6.63 -8.56
C LEU A 160 2.40 6.92 -9.34
N VAL A 161 2.00 8.20 -9.39
CA VAL A 161 0.80 8.65 -10.13
C VAL A 161 0.95 8.36 -11.63
N LEU A 162 2.09 8.66 -12.23
CA LEU A 162 2.34 8.39 -13.64
C LEU A 162 2.24 6.90 -13.97
N LEU A 163 2.83 6.05 -13.13
CA LEU A 163 2.79 4.60 -13.32
C LEU A 163 1.39 4.01 -13.15
N ALA A 164 0.59 4.57 -12.23
CA ALA A 164 -0.80 4.14 -12.03
C ALA A 164 -1.71 4.53 -13.21
N ILE A 165 -1.43 5.64 -13.89
CA ILE A 165 -2.19 6.08 -15.07
C ILE A 165 -1.93 5.18 -16.28
N GLY A 166 -0.75 4.55 -16.40
CA GLY A 166 -0.41 3.69 -17.54
C GLY A 166 -1.47 2.61 -17.83
N PRO A 167 -1.78 1.70 -16.90
CA PRO A 167 -2.85 0.70 -17.06
C PRO A 167 -4.22 1.32 -17.33
N ALA A 168 -4.52 2.49 -16.74
CA ALA A 168 -5.79 3.19 -16.95
C ALA A 168 -5.95 3.70 -18.39
N ILE A 169 -4.87 4.18 -19.03
CA ILE A 169 -4.87 4.59 -20.44
C ILE A 169 -5.22 3.40 -21.32
N MET A 170 -4.62 2.25 -21.09
CA MET A 170 -4.88 1.04 -21.86
C MET A 170 -6.30 0.51 -21.66
N ALA A 171 -6.85 0.61 -20.46
CA ALA A 171 -8.23 0.23 -20.15
C ALA A 171 -9.27 1.26 -20.64
N GLY A 172 -8.85 2.47 -21.02
CA GLY A 172 -9.72 3.58 -21.38
C GLY A 172 -10.66 4.04 -20.26
N SER A 173 -10.33 3.73 -18.99
CA SER A 173 -11.17 4.05 -17.84
C SER A 173 -10.33 4.24 -16.58
N LEU A 174 -10.79 5.12 -15.68
CA LEU A 174 -10.19 5.36 -14.36
C LEU A 174 -10.81 4.48 -13.25
N SER A 175 -11.77 3.60 -13.59
CA SER A 175 -12.33 2.63 -12.66
C SER A 175 -11.39 1.44 -12.50
N ILE A 176 -11.01 1.10 -11.27
CA ILE A 176 -10.09 0.00 -10.97
C ILE A 176 -10.69 -1.34 -11.43
N GLU A 177 -11.99 -1.51 -11.31
CA GLU A 177 -12.68 -2.72 -11.78
C GLU A 177 -12.51 -2.93 -13.30
N LYS A 178 -12.67 -1.87 -14.10
CA LYS A 178 -12.47 -1.94 -15.56
C LYS A 178 -11.00 -2.16 -15.92
N ILE A 179 -10.06 -1.60 -15.17
CA ILE A 179 -8.62 -1.85 -15.34
C ILE A 179 -8.31 -3.34 -15.11
N VAL A 180 -8.83 -3.93 -14.04
CA VAL A 180 -8.68 -5.36 -13.73
C VAL A 180 -9.29 -6.23 -14.84
N ALA A 181 -10.47 -5.88 -15.35
CA ALA A 181 -11.11 -6.60 -16.43
C ALA A 181 -10.29 -6.54 -17.73
N TRP A 182 -9.74 -5.37 -18.06
CA TRP A 182 -8.85 -5.20 -19.22
C TRP A 182 -7.56 -6.03 -19.08
N GLU A 183 -6.89 -5.96 -17.93
CA GLU A 183 -5.67 -6.74 -17.66
C GLU A 183 -5.90 -8.25 -17.82
N THR A 184 -7.00 -8.76 -17.32
CA THR A 184 -7.32 -10.20 -17.42
C THR A 184 -7.65 -10.62 -18.85
N ALA A 185 -8.32 -9.77 -19.62
CA ALA A 185 -8.60 -10.00 -21.02
C ALA A 185 -7.30 -9.96 -21.86
N SER A 186 -6.43 -9.00 -21.61
CA SER A 186 -5.13 -8.85 -22.24
C SER A 186 -4.21 -10.05 -21.97
N ALA A 187 -4.10 -10.48 -20.69
CA ALA A 187 -3.33 -11.66 -20.33
C ALA A 187 -3.85 -12.94 -21.00
N ARG A 188 -5.17 -13.09 -21.11
CA ARG A 188 -5.79 -14.24 -21.79
C ARG A 188 -5.51 -14.21 -23.29
N SER A 189 -5.61 -13.07 -23.95
CA SER A 189 -5.32 -12.94 -25.39
C SER A 189 -3.85 -13.22 -25.69
N PHE A 190 -2.93 -12.79 -24.81
CA PHE A 190 -1.50 -13.08 -24.93
C PHE A 190 -1.20 -14.59 -24.83
N LEU A 191 -1.88 -15.33 -23.97
CA LEU A 191 -1.72 -16.78 -23.83
C LEU A 191 -2.26 -17.57 -25.04
N VAL A 192 -3.29 -17.06 -25.71
CA VAL A 192 -3.90 -17.73 -26.87
C VAL A 192 -3.09 -17.50 -28.15
N GLY A 193 -2.51 -16.31 -28.35
CA GLY A 193 -1.72 -15.99 -29.54
C GLY A 193 -0.92 -14.69 -29.34
N PRO A 194 0.36 -14.78 -28.93
CA PRO A 194 1.17 -13.60 -28.71
C PRO A 194 1.45 -12.85 -30.01
N THR A 195 0.96 -11.62 -30.11
CA THR A 195 1.31 -10.70 -31.18
C THR A 195 2.59 -9.93 -30.81
N ILE A 196 3.33 -9.42 -31.78
CA ILE A 196 4.55 -8.61 -31.54
C ILE A 196 4.18 -7.40 -30.65
N TRP A 197 3.08 -6.74 -30.91
CA TRP A 197 2.58 -5.61 -30.13
C TRP A 197 2.19 -6.02 -28.69
N GLY A 198 1.58 -7.18 -28.53
CA GLY A 198 1.26 -7.73 -27.21
C GLY A 198 2.52 -8.04 -26.39
N VAL A 199 3.58 -8.57 -27.04
CA VAL A 199 4.87 -8.78 -26.35
C VAL A 199 5.50 -7.46 -25.93
N MET A 200 5.52 -6.46 -26.81
CA MET A 200 6.03 -5.12 -26.45
C MET A 200 5.26 -4.50 -25.29
N LEU A 201 3.95 -4.59 -25.32
CA LEU A 201 3.10 -4.11 -24.22
C LEU A 201 3.40 -4.82 -22.90
N ALA A 202 3.51 -6.15 -22.92
CA ALA A 202 3.84 -6.94 -21.73
C ALA A 202 5.21 -6.53 -21.13
N VAL A 203 6.21 -6.24 -21.96
CA VAL A 203 7.53 -5.75 -21.51
C VAL A 203 7.41 -4.35 -20.88
N VAL A 204 6.66 -3.43 -21.48
CA VAL A 204 6.45 -2.07 -20.96
C VAL A 204 5.69 -2.13 -19.62
N MET A 205 4.67 -2.98 -19.51
CA MET A 205 3.92 -3.18 -18.27
C MET A 205 4.78 -3.81 -17.17
N LEU A 206 5.66 -4.77 -17.52
CA LEU A 206 6.62 -5.35 -16.56
C LEU A 206 7.60 -4.32 -16.03
N ILE A 207 8.13 -3.45 -16.90
CA ILE A 207 8.98 -2.34 -16.47
C ILE A 207 8.21 -1.40 -15.53
N GLY A 208 6.97 -1.04 -15.88
CA GLY A 208 6.10 -0.24 -15.04
C GLY A 208 5.85 -0.89 -13.67
N PHE A 209 5.61 -2.19 -13.63
CA PHE A 209 5.45 -2.97 -12.40
C PHE A 209 6.68 -2.86 -11.48
N ILE A 210 7.89 -3.03 -12.04
CA ILE A 210 9.15 -2.93 -11.27
C ILE A 210 9.33 -1.53 -10.69
N ILE A 211 9.11 -0.48 -11.52
CA ILE A 211 9.26 0.91 -11.06
C ILE A 211 8.18 1.24 -10.01
N CYS A 212 6.95 0.74 -10.18
CA CYS A 212 5.86 0.92 -9.23
C CYS A 212 6.17 0.26 -7.86
N ILE A 213 6.79 -0.92 -7.84
CA ILE A 213 7.25 -1.56 -6.59
C ILE A 213 8.23 -0.63 -5.84
N ILE A 214 9.16 -0.01 -6.54
CA ILE A 214 10.14 0.90 -5.92
C ILE A 214 9.45 2.15 -5.37
N SER A 215 8.51 2.73 -6.12
CA SER A 215 7.72 3.88 -5.67
C SER A 215 6.86 3.54 -4.45
N LEU A 216 6.25 2.36 -4.42
CA LEU A 216 5.46 1.88 -3.28
C LEU A 216 6.31 1.57 -2.06
N LEU A 217 7.57 1.10 -2.21
CA LEU A 217 8.49 0.97 -1.08
C LEU A 217 8.75 2.32 -0.41
N ALA A 218 8.90 3.38 -1.21
CA ALA A 218 9.08 4.74 -0.70
C ALA A 218 7.79 5.27 -0.04
N GLU A 219 6.62 5.01 -0.64
CA GLU A 219 5.30 5.34 -0.09
C GLU A 219 5.06 4.67 1.28
N LEU A 220 5.50 3.42 1.45
CA LEU A 220 5.35 2.65 2.68
C LEU A 220 6.43 2.95 3.73
N GLU A 221 7.34 3.88 3.47
CA GLU A 221 8.48 4.21 4.34
C GLU A 221 9.32 2.97 4.71
N MET A 222 9.36 1.97 3.80
CA MET A 222 10.16 0.75 3.98
C MET A 222 11.60 0.97 3.52
N ARG A 223 12.56 0.22 4.09
CA ARG A 223 13.96 0.26 3.61
C ARG A 223 14.01 -0.06 2.11
N PRO A 224 14.80 0.67 1.35
CA PRO A 224 15.85 1.65 1.68
C PRO A 224 15.34 3.07 2.01
N PHE A 225 14.05 3.35 1.99
CA PHE A 225 13.43 4.66 2.13
C PHE A 225 12.93 4.98 3.56
N ASP A 226 13.37 4.23 4.55
CA ASP A 226 13.06 4.37 5.99
C ASP A 226 13.83 5.56 6.64
N MET A 227 13.74 6.75 6.05
CA MET A 227 14.46 7.94 6.54
C MET A 227 13.63 8.73 7.55
N ALA A 228 12.32 8.61 7.49
CA ALA A 228 11.39 9.30 8.37
C ALA A 228 11.35 8.71 9.78
N GLU A 229 11.68 7.42 9.93
CA GLU A 229 11.69 6.67 11.18
C GLU A 229 13.09 6.28 11.66
N ALA A 230 14.14 6.79 11.02
CA ALA A 230 15.54 6.41 11.24
C ALA A 230 15.92 6.26 12.72
N GLU A 231 15.79 5.05 13.28
CA GLU A 231 16.05 4.76 14.70
C GLU A 231 17.44 5.21 15.18
N THR A 232 18.44 5.10 14.31
CA THR A 232 19.82 5.46 14.62
C THR A 232 20.11 6.95 14.57
N GLU A 233 19.24 7.76 13.92
CA GLU A 233 19.45 9.20 13.74
C GLU A 233 18.48 10.05 14.58
N ILE A 234 17.20 9.71 14.58
CA ILE A 234 16.09 10.48 15.15
C ILE A 234 15.20 9.66 16.08
N VAL A 235 15.75 8.64 16.74
CA VAL A 235 15.11 7.76 17.71
C VAL A 235 13.97 6.95 17.12
N HIS A 236 12.83 7.53 16.81
CA HIS A 236 11.68 6.91 16.14
C HIS A 236 10.91 7.91 15.25
N GLY A 237 11.60 8.98 14.86
CA GLY A 237 11.10 10.01 13.97
C GLY A 237 9.80 10.65 14.45
N TRP A 238 8.81 10.74 13.53
CA TRP A 238 7.55 11.41 13.81
C TRP A 238 6.66 10.69 14.85
N GLN A 239 6.94 9.41 15.17
CA GLN A 239 6.17 8.60 16.11
C GLN A 239 6.68 8.65 17.57
N VAL A 240 7.79 9.33 17.86
CA VAL A 240 8.50 9.31 19.15
C VAL A 240 7.58 9.56 20.36
N GLU A 241 6.65 10.49 20.26
CA GLU A 241 5.77 10.89 21.36
C GLU A 241 4.46 10.07 21.44
N TYR A 242 4.18 9.25 20.43
CA TYR A 242 2.96 8.47 20.43
C TYR A 242 3.07 7.22 21.29
N SER A 243 2.08 6.99 22.17
CA SER A 243 2.03 5.83 23.06
C SER A 243 0.61 5.25 23.14
N GLY A 244 0.47 4.06 23.72
CA GLY A 244 -0.83 3.45 24.04
C GLY A 244 -1.72 3.28 22.81
N LYS A 245 -2.98 3.65 22.94
CA LYS A 245 -4.02 3.50 21.92
C LYS A 245 -3.72 4.25 20.62
N LYS A 246 -3.09 5.42 20.73
CA LYS A 246 -2.70 6.23 19.56
C LYS A 246 -1.65 5.52 18.72
N LEU A 247 -0.63 4.97 19.38
CA LEU A 247 0.41 4.18 18.68
C LEU A 247 -0.20 2.89 18.08
N ALA A 248 -1.15 2.25 18.75
CA ALA A 248 -1.86 1.09 18.21
C ALA A 248 -2.56 1.40 16.89
N LEU A 249 -3.24 2.54 16.78
CA LEU A 249 -3.89 3.00 15.55
C LEU A 249 -2.88 3.33 14.45
N LEU A 250 -1.74 3.94 14.78
CA LEU A 250 -0.67 4.23 13.81
C LEU A 250 -0.08 2.95 13.23
N VAL A 251 0.25 1.96 14.06
CA VAL A 251 0.77 0.67 13.62
C VAL A 251 -0.24 -0.06 12.75
N LEU A 252 -1.50 -0.12 13.18
CA LEU A 252 -2.56 -0.76 12.41
C LEU A 252 -2.83 -0.02 11.09
N GLY A 253 -2.80 1.31 11.09
CA GLY A 253 -2.93 2.13 9.88
C GLY A 253 -1.82 1.85 8.86
N ARG A 254 -0.58 1.67 9.31
CA ARG A 254 0.55 1.26 8.47
C ARG A 254 0.35 -0.14 7.89
N ASP A 255 -0.12 -1.08 8.70
CA ASP A 255 -0.38 -2.44 8.23
C ASP A 255 -1.48 -2.45 7.15
N VAL A 256 -2.56 -1.68 7.33
CA VAL A 256 -3.62 -1.51 6.32
C VAL A 256 -3.09 -0.79 5.08
N LYS A 257 -2.25 0.23 5.21
CA LYS A 257 -1.58 0.93 4.10
C LYS A 257 -0.73 -0.04 3.28
N THR A 258 -0.05 -0.99 3.93
CA THR A 258 0.75 -2.02 3.24
C THR A 258 -0.13 -2.96 2.42
N VAL A 259 -1.28 -3.35 2.94
CA VAL A 259 -2.27 -4.14 2.19
C VAL A 259 -2.82 -3.33 1.02
N LEU A 260 -3.17 -2.06 1.22
CA LEU A 260 -3.65 -1.16 0.17
C LEU A 260 -2.64 -1.04 -0.98
N ALA A 261 -1.36 -0.77 -0.67
CA ALA A 261 -0.30 -0.65 -1.66
C ALA A 261 -0.12 -1.95 -2.47
N SER A 262 -0.13 -3.10 -1.80
CA SER A 262 -0.03 -4.40 -2.48
C SER A 262 -1.29 -4.73 -3.30
N ALA A 263 -2.47 -4.36 -2.82
CA ALA A 263 -3.73 -4.54 -3.52
C ALA A 263 -3.84 -3.62 -4.75
N LEU A 264 -3.38 -2.37 -4.65
CA LEU A 264 -3.28 -1.45 -5.79
C LEU A 264 -2.32 -2.00 -6.86
N LEU A 265 -1.13 -2.45 -6.45
CA LEU A 265 -0.15 -3.05 -7.36
C LEU A 265 -0.71 -4.27 -8.10
N THR A 266 -1.43 -5.14 -7.39
CA THR A 266 -2.07 -6.32 -8.01
C THR A 266 -3.20 -5.95 -8.94
N SER A 267 -4.00 -4.95 -8.63
CA SER A 267 -5.13 -4.50 -9.45
C SER A 267 -4.66 -3.83 -10.74
N LEU A 268 -3.54 -3.10 -10.70
CA LEU A 268 -3.02 -2.38 -11.85
C LEU A 268 -2.19 -3.23 -12.82
N PHE A 269 -1.46 -4.24 -12.30
CA PHE A 269 -0.47 -4.98 -13.11
C PHE A 269 -0.65 -6.50 -13.15
N LEU A 270 -1.38 -7.07 -12.19
CA LEU A 270 -1.53 -8.53 -12.07
C LEU A 270 -2.98 -9.00 -12.28
N GLY A 271 -3.86 -8.11 -12.77
CA GLY A 271 -5.27 -8.42 -12.99
C GLY A 271 -6.06 -8.69 -11.70
N GLY A 272 -5.68 -8.05 -10.58
CA GLY A 272 -6.43 -8.08 -9.31
C GLY A 272 -6.87 -9.47 -8.84
N PRO A 273 -8.15 -9.62 -8.43
CA PRO A 273 -8.71 -10.88 -7.94
C PRO A 273 -9.01 -11.90 -9.04
N ALA A 274 -8.88 -11.55 -10.31
CA ALA A 274 -9.24 -12.46 -11.39
C ALA A 274 -8.20 -13.56 -11.59
N GLY A 275 -8.69 -14.79 -11.89
CA GLY A 275 -7.84 -15.94 -12.16
C GLY A 275 -8.65 -17.16 -12.66
N PRO A 276 -7.98 -18.21 -13.16
CA PRO A 276 -8.65 -19.26 -13.94
C PRO A 276 -9.34 -20.36 -13.13
N VAL A 277 -8.90 -20.70 -11.93
CA VAL A 277 -9.33 -21.93 -11.21
C VAL A 277 -9.88 -21.66 -9.84
N LEU A 278 -9.27 -20.73 -9.10
CA LEU A 278 -9.66 -20.41 -7.72
C LEU A 278 -10.69 -19.28 -7.70
N PRO A 279 -11.48 -19.17 -6.62
CA PRO A 279 -12.38 -18.02 -6.43
C PRO A 279 -11.60 -16.70 -6.33
N PRO A 280 -12.21 -15.57 -6.72
CA PRO A 280 -11.56 -14.25 -6.71
C PRO A 280 -10.86 -13.89 -5.40
N PHE A 281 -11.48 -14.20 -4.28
CA PHE A 281 -10.91 -14.01 -2.95
C PHE A 281 -9.55 -14.72 -2.77
N ALA A 282 -9.46 -15.97 -3.21
CA ALA A 282 -8.23 -16.74 -3.07
C ALA A 282 -7.11 -16.17 -3.96
N TRP A 283 -7.44 -15.78 -5.19
CA TRP A 283 -6.50 -15.10 -6.08
C TRP A 283 -6.05 -13.75 -5.51
N PHE A 284 -6.97 -12.98 -4.94
CA PHE A 284 -6.65 -11.72 -4.28
C PHE A 284 -5.61 -11.95 -3.17
N ILE A 285 -5.87 -12.87 -2.24
CA ILE A 285 -4.93 -13.17 -1.15
C ILE A 285 -3.57 -13.65 -1.68
N LEU A 286 -3.55 -14.54 -2.67
CA LEU A 286 -2.31 -15.08 -3.22
C LEU A 286 -1.46 -13.98 -3.87
N LYS A 287 -2.04 -13.17 -4.76
CA LYS A 287 -1.32 -12.13 -5.48
C LYS A 287 -0.88 -10.99 -4.56
N THR A 288 -1.74 -10.53 -3.67
CA THR A 288 -1.37 -9.48 -2.71
C THR A 288 -0.32 -9.98 -1.71
N SER A 289 -0.42 -11.22 -1.20
CA SER A 289 0.63 -11.81 -0.37
C SER A 289 1.96 -11.95 -1.11
N PHE A 290 1.93 -12.29 -2.40
CA PHE A 290 3.12 -12.30 -3.24
C PHE A 290 3.75 -10.91 -3.34
N CYS A 291 2.97 -9.86 -3.59
CA CYS A 291 3.46 -8.48 -3.62
C CYS A 291 4.05 -8.05 -2.27
N VAL A 292 3.39 -8.37 -1.15
CA VAL A 292 3.92 -8.13 0.20
C VAL A 292 5.25 -8.86 0.43
N LEU A 293 5.38 -10.10 -0.03
CA LEU A 293 6.63 -10.84 0.04
C LEU A 293 7.74 -10.16 -0.77
N VAL A 294 7.46 -9.70 -1.98
CA VAL A 294 8.43 -8.97 -2.80
C VAL A 294 8.88 -7.69 -2.09
N LEU A 295 7.93 -6.87 -1.61
CA LEU A 295 8.23 -5.64 -0.87
C LEU A 295 9.08 -5.92 0.39
N SER A 296 8.72 -6.95 1.17
CA SER A 296 9.47 -7.31 2.39
C SER A 296 10.88 -7.85 2.10
N ASN A 297 11.06 -8.60 1.02
CA ASN A 297 12.37 -9.08 0.59
C ASN A 297 13.27 -7.91 0.16
N LEU A 298 12.76 -7.00 -0.66
CA LEU A 298 13.49 -5.81 -1.08
C LEU A 298 13.86 -4.94 0.13
N SER A 299 12.95 -4.75 1.08
CA SER A 299 13.23 -3.99 2.31
C SER A 299 14.32 -4.63 3.19
N ALA A 300 14.53 -5.94 3.11
CA ALA A 300 15.56 -6.64 3.87
C ALA A 300 16.92 -6.65 3.15
N LEU A 301 16.95 -6.52 1.82
CA LEU A 301 18.17 -6.60 1.01
C LEU A 301 18.94 -5.27 0.94
N PHE A 302 18.22 -4.14 0.93
CA PHE A 302 18.84 -2.84 0.70
C PHE A 302 19.20 -2.12 2.00
N ALA A 303 20.34 -1.40 1.95
CA ALA A 303 20.73 -0.45 2.97
C ALA A 303 19.96 0.86 2.80
N ARG A 304 19.85 1.66 3.88
CA ARG A 304 19.17 2.97 3.89
C ARG A 304 19.89 3.99 3.01
N PHE A 305 19.11 4.78 2.27
CA PHE A 305 19.60 5.95 1.56
C PHE A 305 19.65 7.19 2.46
N ARG A 306 20.49 8.18 2.09
CA ARG A 306 20.36 9.55 2.61
C ARG A 306 19.27 10.29 1.82
N ILE A 307 18.61 11.24 2.48
CA ILE A 307 17.51 11.99 1.87
C ILE A 307 17.93 12.69 0.56
N ASP A 308 19.12 13.29 0.53
CA ASP A 308 19.66 13.96 -0.67
C ASP A 308 19.88 12.97 -1.84
N GLN A 309 20.35 11.77 -1.52
CA GLN A 309 20.57 10.71 -2.51
C GLN A 309 19.24 10.23 -3.08
N MET A 310 18.25 10.02 -2.20
CA MET A 310 16.91 9.60 -2.61
C MET A 310 16.23 10.62 -3.52
N LEU A 311 16.25 11.91 -3.13
CA LEU A 311 15.66 12.98 -3.94
C LEU A 311 16.31 13.07 -5.32
N ARG A 312 17.66 13.09 -5.39
CA ARG A 312 18.37 13.10 -6.66
C ARG A 312 18.06 11.89 -7.51
N TRP A 313 18.08 10.70 -6.91
CA TRP A 313 17.81 9.45 -7.61
C TRP A 313 16.38 9.40 -8.17
N ALA A 314 15.39 9.79 -7.38
CA ALA A 314 14.00 9.80 -7.81
C ALA A 314 13.76 10.77 -8.97
N TRP A 315 14.30 11.99 -8.91
CA TRP A 315 14.14 12.99 -9.96
C TRP A 315 14.98 12.71 -11.22
N GLN A 316 16.18 12.14 -11.08
CA GLN A 316 17.07 11.89 -12.19
C GLN A 316 16.77 10.58 -12.93
N TYR A 317 16.25 9.57 -12.22
CA TYR A 317 16.05 8.24 -12.81
C TYR A 317 14.59 7.77 -12.73
N LEU A 318 13.96 7.79 -11.56
CA LEU A 318 12.64 7.19 -11.37
C LEU A 318 11.55 7.95 -12.15
N THR A 319 11.53 9.28 -12.04
CA THR A 319 10.55 10.12 -12.73
C THR A 319 10.69 10.08 -14.25
N PRO A 320 11.89 10.22 -14.85
CA PRO A 320 12.06 10.08 -16.30
C PRO A 320 11.68 8.69 -16.82
N LEU A 321 12.00 7.61 -16.07
CA LEU A 321 11.60 6.26 -16.45
C LEU A 321 10.08 6.08 -16.42
N ALA A 322 9.39 6.65 -15.43
CA ALA A 322 7.93 6.65 -15.37
C ALA A 322 7.32 7.41 -16.55
N ILE A 323 7.87 8.56 -16.94
CA ILE A 323 7.43 9.32 -18.12
C ILE A 323 7.63 8.50 -19.40
N LEU A 324 8.79 7.89 -19.57
CA LEU A 324 9.10 7.05 -20.74
C LEU A 324 8.13 5.85 -20.83
N GLN A 325 7.79 5.24 -19.70
CA GLN A 325 6.84 4.14 -19.64
C GLN A 325 5.45 4.59 -20.10
N VAL A 326 4.94 5.73 -19.61
CA VAL A 326 3.64 6.28 -20.04
C VAL A 326 3.67 6.65 -21.53
N MET A 327 4.72 7.28 -22.02
CA MET A 327 4.88 7.60 -23.45
C MET A 327 4.87 6.33 -24.33
N ALA A 328 5.54 5.28 -23.88
CA ALA A 328 5.54 3.98 -24.58
C ALA A 328 4.15 3.36 -24.62
N ILE A 329 3.38 3.43 -23.51
CA ILE A 329 2.00 2.97 -23.44
C ILE A 329 1.11 3.75 -24.41
N VAL A 330 1.20 5.10 -24.42
CA VAL A 330 0.41 5.95 -25.32
C VAL A 330 0.74 5.64 -26.78
N ALA A 331 2.01 5.43 -27.12
CA ALA A 331 2.40 5.04 -28.47
C ALA A 331 1.82 3.67 -28.88
N LEU A 332 1.78 2.70 -27.98
CA LEU A 332 1.22 1.38 -28.23
C LEU A 332 -0.31 1.39 -28.26
N SER A 333 -0.98 2.22 -27.47
CA SER A 333 -2.44 2.33 -27.45
C SER A 333 -3.01 2.87 -28.77
N GLY A 334 -2.24 3.65 -29.53
CA GLY A 334 -2.61 4.11 -30.88
C GLY A 334 -2.46 3.07 -31.99
N VAL A 335 -1.86 1.91 -31.69
CA VAL A 335 -1.58 0.82 -32.65
C VAL A 335 -2.43 -0.42 -32.38
N ILE A 336 -2.85 -0.63 -31.13
CA ILE A 336 -3.72 -1.73 -30.67
C ILE A 336 -5.16 -1.26 -30.69
#